data_d6db1283f38d8fd735e27b292dbc2117
#
_entry.id   d6db1283f38d8fd735e27b292dbc2117
#
_cell.length_a   1.000
_cell.length_b   1.000
_cell.length_c   1.000
_cell.angle_alpha   90.00
_cell.angle_beta   90.00
_cell.angle_gamma   90.00
#
_symmetry.space_group_name_H-M   'P 1'
#
loop_
_entity.id
_entity.type
_entity.pdbx_description
1 polymer ?
#
loop_
_entity_poly.entity_id
_entity_poly.type
_entity_poly.pdbx_seq_one_letter_code
_entity_poly.pdbx_strand_id
1 'polypeptide(L)'
;MRRKHLFSLLAALATTVVVDAMAADPLTTASEPRFPQLAVEQLNEQQKPLGEQILKVSSVGLGGPYNPLLRSPVLGQRMFDLLYYLRWNTSVPLRLNEFAILIVGRQWRSQVEWFAHAPLAIKAGLSPEIVAELKANKRPANMKPDEAVVYDFVTELSVKHQVSDETFKRAKSLLGEQQVVDLTAVSGTYVTVAMLLAMAEESVPPGKEPPFKAGEQ
;
A
#
# COMPACT_ATOMS: atom_id res chain seq x y z
N MET A 1 -38.81 77.15 -0.63
CA MET A 1 -38.53 76.18 0.44
C MET A 1 -38.66 74.76 -0.14
N ARG A 2 -37.58 74.09 -0.49
CA ARG A 2 -37.56 72.66 -1.05
C ARG A 2 -36.89 71.76 -0.03
N ARG A 3 -37.66 70.85 0.52
CA ARG A 3 -37.18 69.78 1.40
C ARG A 3 -36.55 68.65 0.52
N LYS A 4 -35.26 68.36 0.78
CA LYS A 4 -34.54 67.21 0.19
C LYS A 4 -34.75 65.99 1.11
N HIS A 5 -35.33 64.90 0.57
CA HIS A 5 -35.39 63.61 1.23
C HIS A 5 -34.09 62.85 0.96
N LEU A 6 -33.41 62.47 2.04
CA LEU A 6 -32.24 61.63 2.02
C LEU A 6 -32.70 60.16 2.15
N PHE A 7 -32.51 59.36 1.11
CA PHE A 7 -32.70 57.93 1.20
C PHE A 7 -31.38 57.25 1.61
N SER A 8 -31.36 56.68 2.81
CA SER A 8 -30.28 55.80 3.25
C SER A 8 -30.50 54.41 2.71
N LEU A 9 -29.57 53.93 1.86
CA LEU A 9 -29.50 52.55 1.40
C LEU A 9 -28.70 51.76 2.44
N LEU A 10 -29.33 50.85 3.19
CA LEU A 10 -28.64 49.85 3.99
C LEU A 10 -28.27 48.67 3.06
N ALA A 11 -26.98 48.48 2.82
CA ALA A 11 -26.47 47.27 2.16
C ALA A 11 -26.27 46.21 3.23
N ALA A 12 -27.07 45.14 3.18
CA ALA A 12 -26.86 43.93 3.99
C ALA A 12 -25.77 43.09 3.32
N LEU A 13 -24.62 42.96 3.98
CA LEU A 13 -23.58 42.01 3.61
C LEU A 13 -24.06 40.60 4.08
N ALA A 14 -24.43 39.77 3.15
CA ALA A 14 -24.64 38.32 3.42
C ALA A 14 -23.27 37.62 3.36
N THR A 15 -22.71 37.32 4.54
CA THR A 15 -21.54 36.42 4.66
C THR A 15 -21.99 34.99 4.43
N THR A 16 -21.74 34.43 3.25
CA THR A 16 -21.85 33.00 2.98
C THR A 16 -20.69 32.28 3.67
N VAL A 17 -20.99 31.58 4.77
CA VAL A 17 -20.07 30.61 5.36
C VAL A 17 -20.03 29.42 4.43
N VAL A 18 -18.94 29.28 3.66
CA VAL A 18 -18.64 28.05 2.93
C VAL A 18 -18.16 27.06 4.00
N VAL A 19 -19.01 26.13 4.37
CA VAL A 19 -18.60 24.95 5.14
C VAL A 19 -17.88 24.05 4.16
N ASP A 20 -16.54 24.08 4.20
CA ASP A 20 -15.72 23.05 3.56
C ASP A 20 -16.09 21.71 4.23
N ALA A 21 -16.89 20.91 3.54
CA ALA A 21 -17.09 19.53 3.89
C ALA A 21 -15.76 18.82 3.62
N MET A 22 -14.93 18.66 4.65
CA MET A 22 -13.77 17.79 4.61
C MET A 22 -14.28 16.40 4.23
N ALA A 23 -14.10 16.04 2.96
CA ALA A 23 -14.37 14.67 2.51
C ALA A 23 -13.52 13.73 3.36
N ALA A 24 -14.16 12.78 4.05
CA ALA A 24 -13.46 11.76 4.81
C ALA A 24 -12.50 11.05 3.86
N ASP A 25 -11.25 10.85 4.32
CA ASP A 25 -10.23 10.13 3.55
C ASP A 25 -10.73 8.70 3.30
N PRO A 26 -10.98 8.30 2.04
CA PRO A 26 -11.58 6.99 1.73
C PRO A 26 -10.73 5.81 2.19
N LEU A 27 -9.43 6.02 2.48
CA LEU A 27 -8.51 4.96 2.92
C LEU A 27 -8.67 4.58 4.39
N THR A 28 -9.45 5.34 5.18
CA THR A 28 -9.57 5.14 6.64
C THR A 28 -10.96 4.73 7.11
N THR A 29 -11.97 4.78 6.24
CA THR A 29 -13.30 4.26 6.55
C THR A 29 -13.30 2.75 6.35
N ALA A 30 -13.71 1.97 7.35
CA ALA A 30 -14.01 0.55 7.18
C ALA A 30 -15.28 0.43 6.34
N SER A 31 -15.13 0.49 5.02
CA SER A 31 -16.20 0.20 4.07
C SER A 31 -16.27 -1.30 3.80
N GLU A 32 -17.46 -1.79 3.48
CA GLU A 32 -17.58 -3.14 2.95
C GLU A 32 -16.84 -3.23 1.61
N PRO A 33 -16.07 -4.30 1.37
CA PRO A 33 -15.38 -4.47 0.11
C PRO A 33 -16.31 -4.39 -1.09
N ARG A 34 -15.90 -3.71 -2.16
CA ARG A 34 -16.69 -3.63 -3.41
C ARG A 34 -16.95 -5.00 -4.03
N PHE A 35 -16.08 -5.95 -3.74
CA PHE A 35 -16.29 -7.36 -4.07
C PHE A 35 -16.58 -8.15 -2.80
N PRO A 36 -17.80 -8.70 -2.62
CA PRO A 36 -18.07 -9.62 -1.53
C PRO A 36 -17.06 -10.77 -1.53
N GLN A 37 -16.52 -11.12 -0.36
CA GLN A 37 -15.58 -12.21 -0.28
C GLN A 37 -16.24 -13.54 -0.68
N LEU A 38 -15.59 -14.28 -1.59
CA LEU A 38 -16.08 -15.58 -2.02
C LEU A 38 -15.79 -16.65 -0.97
N ALA A 39 -16.79 -17.44 -0.64
CA ALA A 39 -16.57 -18.70 0.04
C ALA A 39 -16.02 -19.74 -0.95
N VAL A 40 -15.34 -20.75 -0.44
CA VAL A 40 -14.71 -21.81 -1.28
C VAL A 40 -15.76 -22.50 -2.16
N GLU A 41 -16.95 -22.73 -1.63
CA GLU A 41 -18.07 -23.37 -2.29
C GLU A 41 -18.68 -22.54 -3.42
N GLN A 42 -18.43 -21.25 -3.42
CA GLN A 42 -18.91 -20.29 -4.43
C GLN A 42 -17.95 -20.15 -5.63
N LEU A 43 -16.77 -20.75 -5.54
CA LEU A 43 -15.80 -20.69 -6.64
C LEU A 43 -16.31 -21.49 -7.85
N ASN A 44 -16.30 -20.84 -9.02
CA ASN A 44 -16.57 -21.51 -10.29
C ASN A 44 -15.36 -22.35 -10.75
N GLU A 45 -15.53 -23.13 -11.80
CA GLU A 45 -14.51 -24.04 -12.31
C GLU A 45 -13.18 -23.35 -12.70
N GLN A 46 -13.24 -22.09 -13.15
CA GLN A 46 -12.04 -21.32 -13.52
C GLN A 46 -11.32 -20.74 -12.28
N GLN A 47 -12.03 -20.51 -11.19
CA GLN A 47 -11.51 -19.92 -9.95
C GLN A 47 -10.92 -21.00 -9.01
N LYS A 48 -11.48 -22.20 -9.03
CA LYS A 48 -11.09 -23.29 -8.11
C LYS A 48 -9.59 -23.58 -8.09
N PRO A 49 -8.89 -23.75 -9.24
CA PRO A 49 -7.45 -24.07 -9.21
C PRO A 49 -6.61 -22.98 -8.53
N LEU A 50 -6.95 -21.71 -8.77
CA LEU A 50 -6.29 -20.58 -8.13
C LEU A 50 -6.65 -20.53 -6.64
N GLY A 51 -7.93 -20.69 -6.28
CA GLY A 51 -8.39 -20.68 -4.90
C GLY A 51 -7.70 -21.74 -4.04
N GLU A 52 -7.54 -22.95 -4.55
CA GLU A 52 -6.83 -24.04 -3.87
C GLU A 52 -5.36 -23.73 -3.61
N GLN A 53 -4.68 -23.07 -4.55
CA GLN A 53 -3.30 -22.64 -4.38
C GLN A 53 -3.18 -21.50 -3.35
N ILE A 54 -4.07 -20.52 -3.40
CA ILE A 54 -4.12 -19.43 -2.43
C ILE A 54 -4.27 -19.98 -1.00
N LEU A 55 -5.20 -20.89 -0.78
CA LEU A 55 -5.47 -21.46 0.55
C LEU A 55 -4.29 -22.21 1.17
N LYS A 56 -3.34 -22.69 0.37
CA LYS A 56 -2.11 -23.33 0.88
C LYS A 56 -1.12 -22.36 1.51
N VAL A 57 -1.18 -21.06 1.14
CA VAL A 57 -0.18 -20.08 1.53
C VAL A 57 -0.76 -18.83 2.23
N SER A 58 -2.06 -18.58 2.08
CA SER A 58 -2.72 -17.40 2.63
C SER A 58 -3.11 -17.60 4.09
N SER A 59 -2.74 -16.64 4.94
CA SER A 59 -3.21 -16.57 6.33
C SER A 59 -4.61 -15.93 6.48
N VAL A 60 -5.13 -15.35 5.41
CA VAL A 60 -6.43 -14.66 5.37
C VAL A 60 -7.43 -15.33 4.42
N GLY A 61 -7.17 -16.58 4.08
CA GLY A 61 -8.01 -17.35 3.13
C GLY A 61 -8.04 -16.70 1.75
N LEU A 62 -9.21 -16.55 1.18
CA LEU A 62 -9.43 -15.93 -0.14
C LEU A 62 -9.58 -14.39 -0.11
N GLY A 63 -9.34 -13.76 1.04
CA GLY A 63 -9.44 -12.31 1.23
C GLY A 63 -8.19 -11.53 0.85
N GLY A 64 -8.21 -10.23 1.15
CA GLY A 64 -7.12 -9.32 0.79
C GLY A 64 -6.93 -9.23 -0.72
N PRO A 65 -5.69 -9.20 -1.24
CA PRO A 65 -5.46 -9.05 -2.67
C PRO A 65 -5.98 -10.23 -3.51
N TYR A 66 -6.22 -11.36 -2.89
CA TYR A 66 -6.73 -12.55 -3.59
C TYR A 66 -8.21 -12.42 -3.97
N ASN A 67 -9.00 -11.69 -3.17
CA ASN A 67 -10.41 -11.48 -3.48
C ASN A 67 -10.63 -10.84 -4.87
N PRO A 68 -10.04 -9.67 -5.19
CA PRO A 68 -10.15 -9.13 -6.55
C PRO A 68 -9.48 -10.00 -7.62
N LEU A 69 -8.37 -10.68 -7.33
CA LEU A 69 -7.68 -11.55 -8.29
C LEU A 69 -8.55 -12.75 -8.71
N LEU A 70 -9.37 -13.29 -7.83
CA LEU A 70 -10.32 -14.36 -8.16
C LEU A 70 -11.39 -13.93 -9.16
N ARG A 71 -11.65 -12.61 -9.34
CA ARG A 71 -12.58 -12.10 -10.36
C ARG A 71 -12.02 -12.16 -11.77
N SER A 72 -10.70 -12.30 -11.90
CA SER A 72 -10.01 -12.50 -13.18
C SER A 72 -9.04 -13.69 -13.05
N PRO A 73 -9.53 -14.92 -13.06
CA PRO A 73 -8.74 -16.09 -12.65
C PRO A 73 -7.49 -16.32 -13.53
N VAL A 74 -7.53 -15.97 -14.81
CA VAL A 74 -6.35 -16.09 -15.70
C VAL A 74 -5.26 -15.09 -15.29
N LEU A 75 -5.61 -13.81 -15.06
CA LEU A 75 -4.68 -12.81 -14.55
C LEU A 75 -4.26 -13.17 -13.12
N GLY A 76 -5.23 -13.58 -12.30
CA GLY A 76 -5.01 -13.97 -10.91
C GLY A 76 -3.97 -15.06 -10.79
N GLN A 77 -4.01 -16.10 -11.65
CA GLN A 77 -2.99 -17.16 -11.66
C GLN A 77 -1.59 -16.61 -11.98
N ARG A 78 -1.46 -15.72 -12.99
CA ARG A 78 -0.15 -15.12 -13.34
C ARG A 78 0.39 -14.24 -12.21
N MET A 79 -0.47 -13.47 -11.59
CA MET A 79 -0.10 -12.63 -10.44
C MET A 79 0.26 -13.51 -9.22
N PHE A 80 -0.48 -14.59 -8.98
CA PHE A 80 -0.16 -15.52 -7.90
C PHE A 80 1.20 -16.19 -8.10
N ASP A 81 1.51 -16.66 -9.31
CA ASP A 81 2.79 -17.27 -9.63
C ASP A 81 3.95 -16.30 -9.38
N LEU A 82 3.79 -15.04 -9.80
CA LEU A 82 4.76 -13.97 -9.55
C LEU A 82 4.91 -13.65 -8.07
N LEU A 83 3.80 -13.46 -7.36
CA LEU A 83 3.79 -13.22 -5.90
C LEU A 83 4.42 -14.38 -5.14
N TYR A 84 4.15 -15.63 -5.56
CA TYR A 84 4.74 -16.82 -4.96
C TYR A 84 6.26 -16.82 -5.11
N TYR A 85 6.79 -16.51 -6.31
CA TYR A 85 8.22 -16.37 -6.52
C TYR A 85 8.80 -15.26 -5.63
N LEU A 86 8.25 -14.04 -5.71
CA LEU A 86 8.77 -12.86 -5.03
C LEU A 86 8.73 -12.96 -3.50
N ARG A 87 7.81 -13.72 -2.92
CA ARG A 87 7.72 -13.88 -1.47
C ARG A 87 8.58 -14.99 -0.89
N TRP A 88 8.73 -16.09 -1.62
CA TRP A 88 9.35 -17.29 -1.06
C TRP A 88 10.57 -17.83 -1.83
N ASN A 89 10.77 -17.38 -3.06
CA ASN A 89 11.81 -17.91 -3.95
C ASN A 89 12.72 -16.82 -4.54
N THR A 90 12.50 -15.56 -4.23
CA THR A 90 13.33 -14.44 -4.68
C THR A 90 14.75 -14.54 -4.10
N SER A 91 15.71 -13.95 -4.81
CA SER A 91 17.07 -13.78 -4.32
C SER A 91 17.22 -12.72 -3.22
N VAL A 92 16.22 -11.86 -3.03
CA VAL A 92 16.24 -10.80 -2.02
C VAL A 92 16.05 -11.40 -0.63
N PRO A 93 16.95 -11.15 0.34
CA PRO A 93 16.78 -11.63 1.71
C PRO A 93 15.44 -11.19 2.30
N LEU A 94 14.75 -12.10 3.03
CA LEU A 94 13.38 -11.87 3.52
C LEU A 94 13.22 -10.53 4.25
N ARG A 95 14.18 -10.14 5.09
CA ARG A 95 14.17 -8.86 5.80
C ARG A 95 14.10 -7.66 4.86
N LEU A 96 14.90 -7.67 3.80
CA LEU A 96 14.96 -6.60 2.80
C LEU A 96 13.74 -6.63 1.89
N ASN A 97 13.23 -7.81 1.58
CA ASN A 97 12.00 -8.01 0.81
C ASN A 97 10.80 -7.40 1.54
N GLU A 98 10.59 -7.79 2.79
CA GLU A 98 9.51 -7.23 3.62
C GLU A 98 9.67 -5.71 3.83
N PHE A 99 10.93 -5.22 3.94
CA PHE A 99 11.17 -3.78 4.05
C PHE A 99 10.77 -3.04 2.75
N ALA A 100 11.10 -3.56 1.59
CA ALA A 100 10.66 -3.00 0.32
C ALA A 100 9.13 -2.94 0.20
N ILE A 101 8.45 -4.01 0.61
CA ILE A 101 6.98 -4.07 0.67
C ILE A 101 6.43 -2.97 1.59
N LEU A 102 7.01 -2.78 2.77
CA LEU A 102 6.58 -1.73 3.70
C LEU A 102 6.80 -0.32 3.15
N ILE A 103 7.89 -0.07 2.40
CA ILE A 103 8.13 1.22 1.76
C ILE A 103 7.01 1.53 0.76
N VAL A 104 6.67 0.57 -0.10
CA VAL A 104 5.54 0.70 -1.04
C VAL A 104 4.21 0.86 -0.30
N GLY A 105 3.95 -0.01 0.68
CA GLY A 105 2.74 0.03 1.50
C GLY A 105 2.54 1.37 2.22
N ARG A 106 3.65 2.02 2.67
CA ARG A 106 3.59 3.35 3.27
C ARG A 106 3.26 4.43 2.24
N GLN A 107 3.88 4.39 1.07
CA GLN A 107 3.64 5.37 0.00
C GLN A 107 2.20 5.34 -0.51
N TRP A 108 1.64 4.15 -0.62
CA TRP A 108 0.24 3.92 -1.00
C TRP A 108 -0.74 4.02 0.17
N ARG A 109 -0.23 4.17 1.40
CA ARG A 109 -1.04 4.10 2.63
C ARG A 109 -1.94 2.86 2.65
N SER A 110 -1.40 1.75 2.14
CA SER A 110 -2.12 0.49 2.00
C SER A 110 -2.29 -0.16 3.38
N GLN A 111 -3.50 -0.07 3.93
CA GLN A 111 -3.87 -0.56 5.26
C GLN A 111 -3.61 -2.07 5.37
N VAL A 112 -4.04 -2.83 4.37
CA VAL A 112 -3.94 -4.29 4.36
C VAL A 112 -2.50 -4.75 4.23
N GLU A 113 -1.71 -4.14 3.34
CA GLU A 113 -0.29 -4.49 3.17
C GLU A 113 0.50 -4.17 4.43
N TRP A 114 0.31 -2.97 4.99
CA TRP A 114 1.00 -2.61 6.23
C TRP A 114 0.65 -3.55 7.38
N PHE A 115 -0.65 -3.84 7.56
CA PHE A 115 -1.13 -4.74 8.59
C PHE A 115 -0.52 -6.14 8.47
N ALA A 116 -0.43 -6.67 7.25
CA ALA A 116 0.10 -7.99 7.00
C ALA A 116 1.63 -8.05 7.12
N HIS A 117 2.34 -7.04 6.59
CA HIS A 117 3.78 -7.12 6.36
C HIS A 117 4.62 -6.52 7.49
N ALA A 118 4.12 -5.57 8.30
CA ALA A 118 4.90 -5.00 9.40
C ALA A 118 5.33 -6.05 10.45
N PRO A 119 4.46 -6.96 10.91
CA PRO A 119 4.87 -8.05 11.80
C PRO A 119 5.87 -9.01 11.14
N LEU A 120 5.72 -9.27 9.83
CA LEU A 120 6.61 -10.16 9.10
C LEU A 120 8.01 -9.56 8.94
N ALA A 121 8.10 -8.26 8.66
CA ALA A 121 9.36 -7.54 8.57
C ALA A 121 10.13 -7.59 9.91
N ILE A 122 9.45 -7.34 11.03
CA ILE A 122 10.05 -7.43 12.36
C ILE A 122 10.51 -8.87 12.65
N LYS A 123 9.68 -9.86 12.36
CA LYS A 123 10.03 -11.29 12.50
C LYS A 123 11.24 -11.68 11.63
N ALA A 124 11.37 -11.06 10.45
CA ALA A 124 12.52 -11.27 9.56
C ALA A 124 13.79 -10.54 10.00
N GLY A 125 13.75 -9.76 11.10
CA GLY A 125 14.89 -9.08 11.70
C GLY A 125 15.05 -7.61 11.31
N LEU A 126 14.01 -6.97 10.76
CA LEU A 126 13.96 -5.52 10.63
C LEU A 126 13.66 -4.91 12.01
N SER A 127 14.38 -3.84 12.38
CA SER A 127 14.19 -3.21 13.70
C SER A 127 12.79 -2.60 13.82
N PRO A 128 12.09 -2.77 14.97
CA PRO A 128 10.81 -2.13 15.22
C PRO A 128 10.86 -0.60 15.09
N GLU A 129 12.00 0.02 15.41
CA GLU A 129 12.22 1.47 15.31
C GLU A 129 12.20 1.90 13.83
N ILE A 130 12.83 1.12 12.93
CA ILE A 130 12.80 1.36 11.48
C ILE A 130 11.36 1.31 10.96
N VAL A 131 10.58 0.30 11.40
CA VAL A 131 9.18 0.16 11.03
C VAL A 131 8.36 1.35 11.54
N ALA A 132 8.58 1.79 12.78
CA ALA A 132 7.88 2.93 13.37
C ALA A 132 8.20 4.25 12.67
N GLU A 133 9.48 4.52 12.36
CA GLU A 133 9.90 5.72 11.65
C GLU A 133 9.35 5.74 10.21
N LEU A 134 9.40 4.60 9.52
CA LEU A 134 8.81 4.46 8.19
C LEU A 134 7.29 4.69 8.23
N LYS A 135 6.58 4.13 9.22
CA LYS A 135 5.15 4.37 9.41
C LYS A 135 4.84 5.86 9.57
N ALA A 136 5.68 6.59 10.31
CA ALA A 136 5.58 8.03 10.52
C ALA A 136 6.01 8.87 9.29
N ASN A 137 6.21 8.25 8.12
CA ASN A 137 6.68 8.89 6.89
C ASN A 137 8.06 9.56 7.04
N LYS A 138 8.91 8.99 7.87
CA LYS A 138 10.29 9.47 8.08
C LYS A 138 11.27 8.49 7.45
N ARG A 139 12.38 9.03 6.93
CA ARG A 139 13.52 8.19 6.56
C ARG A 139 14.10 7.58 7.84
N PRO A 140 14.14 6.24 7.98
CA PRO A 140 14.68 5.65 9.20
C PRO A 140 16.16 6.02 9.41
N ALA A 141 16.52 6.28 10.69
CA ALA A 141 17.86 6.78 11.02
C ALA A 141 18.90 5.67 11.12
N ASN A 142 18.56 4.54 11.77
CA ASN A 142 19.50 3.49 12.15
C ASN A 142 19.44 2.27 11.23
N MET A 143 19.36 2.51 9.91
CA MET A 143 19.36 1.44 8.91
C MET A 143 20.76 0.85 8.73
N LYS A 144 20.84 -0.47 8.56
CA LYS A 144 22.04 -1.15 8.09
C LYS A 144 22.36 -0.70 6.66
N PRO A 145 23.61 -0.87 6.17
CA PRO A 145 23.97 -0.42 4.82
C PRO A 145 23.08 -1.00 3.69
N ASP A 146 22.68 -2.26 3.80
CA ASP A 146 21.77 -2.93 2.86
C ASP A 146 20.34 -2.43 2.98
N GLU A 147 19.86 -2.12 4.19
CA GLU A 147 18.55 -1.49 4.42
C GLU A 147 18.52 -0.07 3.84
N ALA A 148 19.58 0.71 4.06
CA ALA A 148 19.66 2.07 3.55
C ALA A 148 19.60 2.11 2.01
N VAL A 149 20.31 1.19 1.34
CA VAL A 149 20.27 1.13 -0.12
C VAL A 149 18.93 0.66 -0.66
N VAL A 150 18.26 -0.28 0.01
CA VAL A 150 16.88 -0.69 -0.36
C VAL A 150 15.91 0.46 -0.18
N TYR A 151 15.99 1.20 0.92
CA TYR A 151 15.15 2.37 1.15
C TYR A 151 15.32 3.42 0.05
N ASP A 152 16.59 3.80 -0.23
CA ASP A 152 16.90 4.82 -1.24
C ASP A 152 16.42 4.36 -2.63
N PHE A 153 16.72 3.11 -3.01
CA PHE A 153 16.38 2.53 -4.31
C PHE A 153 14.87 2.50 -4.53
N VAL A 154 14.12 1.91 -3.59
CA VAL A 154 12.66 1.77 -3.71
C VAL A 154 11.98 3.14 -3.65
N THR A 155 12.46 4.05 -2.80
CA THR A 155 11.91 5.41 -2.70
C THR A 155 12.15 6.21 -3.98
N GLU A 156 13.36 6.19 -4.53
CA GLU A 156 13.66 6.88 -5.79
C GLU A 156 12.81 6.32 -6.93
N LEU A 157 12.73 4.99 -7.04
CA LEU A 157 11.96 4.34 -8.10
C LEU A 157 10.46 4.69 -8.01
N SER A 158 9.89 4.68 -6.81
CA SER A 158 8.46 4.89 -6.61
C SER A 158 8.03 6.36 -6.65
N VAL A 159 8.91 7.28 -6.19
CA VAL A 159 8.57 8.71 -6.08
C VAL A 159 9.10 9.51 -7.27
N LYS A 160 10.35 9.25 -7.68
CA LYS A 160 10.98 9.96 -8.79
C LYS A 160 10.81 9.25 -10.14
N HIS A 161 10.30 8.01 -10.14
CA HIS A 161 10.14 7.13 -11.32
C HIS A 161 11.44 6.87 -12.06
N GLN A 162 12.57 6.98 -11.35
CA GLN A 162 13.92 6.69 -11.84
C GLN A 162 14.81 6.42 -10.63
N VAL A 163 15.95 5.76 -10.86
CA VAL A 163 16.98 5.54 -9.86
C VAL A 163 18.24 6.30 -10.30
N SER A 164 18.84 7.06 -9.38
CA SER A 164 20.09 7.76 -9.67
C SER A 164 21.24 6.79 -9.89
N ASP A 165 22.23 7.18 -10.68
CA ASP A 165 23.44 6.37 -10.93
C ASP A 165 24.17 6.01 -9.63
N GLU A 166 24.18 6.92 -8.66
CA GLU A 166 24.79 6.69 -7.35
C GLU A 166 24.06 5.58 -6.61
N THR A 167 22.73 5.68 -6.47
CA THR A 167 21.90 4.67 -5.80
C THR A 167 21.98 3.34 -6.54
N PHE A 168 21.93 3.33 -7.88
CA PHE A 168 22.04 2.11 -8.67
C PHE A 168 23.40 1.41 -8.45
N LYS A 169 24.52 2.16 -8.51
CA LYS A 169 25.85 1.59 -8.26
C LYS A 169 25.98 0.99 -6.85
N ARG A 170 25.46 1.67 -5.84
CA ARG A 170 25.41 1.16 -4.45
C ARG A 170 24.57 -0.12 -4.36
N ALA A 171 23.38 -0.12 -4.94
CA ALA A 171 22.48 -1.27 -4.96
C ALA A 171 23.14 -2.47 -5.66
N LYS A 172 23.70 -2.26 -6.85
CA LYS A 172 24.39 -3.31 -7.58
C LYS A 172 25.62 -3.86 -6.81
N SER A 173 26.37 -2.99 -6.14
CA SER A 173 27.54 -3.39 -5.35
C SER A 173 27.18 -4.23 -4.12
N LEU A 174 26.10 -3.88 -3.42
CA LEU A 174 25.71 -4.54 -2.16
C LEU A 174 24.80 -5.76 -2.37
N LEU A 175 23.93 -5.71 -3.38
CA LEU A 175 22.89 -6.71 -3.60
C LEU A 175 23.19 -7.61 -4.81
N GLY A 176 23.96 -7.14 -5.78
CA GLY A 176 24.17 -7.81 -7.05
C GLY A 176 23.02 -7.59 -8.04
N GLU A 177 23.23 -7.98 -9.30
CA GLU A 177 22.30 -7.69 -10.40
C GLU A 177 20.96 -8.39 -10.22
N GLN A 178 20.96 -9.65 -9.82
CA GLN A 178 19.72 -10.42 -9.64
C GLN A 178 18.84 -9.80 -8.57
N GLN A 179 19.40 -9.48 -7.39
CA GLN A 179 18.59 -8.89 -6.31
C GLN A 179 18.07 -7.50 -6.68
N VAL A 180 18.81 -6.70 -7.46
CA VAL A 180 18.33 -5.40 -7.96
C VAL A 180 17.10 -5.57 -8.87
N VAL A 181 17.13 -6.57 -9.76
CA VAL A 181 15.98 -6.89 -10.64
C VAL A 181 14.80 -7.42 -9.82
N ASP A 182 15.05 -8.37 -8.92
CA ASP A 182 14.01 -8.92 -8.04
C ASP A 182 13.41 -7.84 -7.13
N LEU A 183 14.22 -6.94 -6.57
CA LEU A 183 13.76 -5.81 -5.75
C LEU A 183 12.85 -4.85 -6.53
N THR A 184 13.19 -4.60 -7.80
CA THR A 184 12.34 -3.82 -8.71
C THR A 184 11.01 -4.53 -8.94
N ALA A 185 11.04 -5.83 -9.19
CA ALA A 185 9.85 -6.64 -9.38
C ALA A 185 8.97 -6.69 -8.12
N VAL A 186 9.57 -6.85 -6.93
CA VAL A 186 8.84 -6.77 -5.64
C VAL A 186 8.13 -5.43 -5.55
N SER A 187 8.85 -4.32 -5.73
CA SER A 187 8.29 -2.97 -5.61
C SER A 187 7.12 -2.75 -6.56
N GLY A 188 7.28 -3.06 -7.85
CA GLY A 188 6.21 -2.87 -8.86
C GLY A 188 5.01 -3.79 -8.63
N THR A 189 5.24 -5.03 -8.20
CA THR A 189 4.16 -5.98 -7.91
C THR A 189 3.34 -5.52 -6.71
N TYR A 190 3.98 -5.02 -5.65
CA TYR A 190 3.26 -4.51 -4.48
C TYR A 190 2.57 -3.16 -4.74
N VAL A 191 3.03 -2.33 -5.66
CA VAL A 191 2.23 -1.22 -6.20
C VAL A 191 0.94 -1.74 -6.85
N THR A 192 1.02 -2.81 -7.65
CA THR A 192 -0.18 -3.43 -8.25
C THR A 192 -1.12 -4.02 -7.20
N VAL A 193 -0.56 -4.65 -6.16
CA VAL A 193 -1.35 -5.16 -5.02
C VAL A 193 -2.04 -4.00 -4.30
N ALA A 194 -1.34 -2.90 -4.00
CA ALA A 194 -1.93 -1.72 -3.37
C ALA A 194 -3.08 -1.13 -4.21
N MET A 195 -2.91 -1.07 -5.54
CA MET A 195 -3.97 -0.63 -6.47
C MET A 195 -5.18 -1.55 -6.43
N LEU A 196 -4.99 -2.87 -6.42
CA LEU A 196 -6.07 -3.86 -6.33
C LEU A 196 -6.84 -3.73 -5.02
N LEU A 197 -6.13 -3.60 -3.89
CA LEU A 197 -6.71 -3.41 -2.58
C LEU A 197 -7.51 -2.11 -2.49
N ALA A 198 -6.96 -1.01 -3.00
CA ALA A 198 -7.62 0.30 -3.04
C ALA A 198 -8.86 0.28 -3.95
N MET A 199 -8.73 -0.28 -5.17
CA MET A 199 -9.84 -0.41 -6.11
C MET A 199 -10.98 -1.25 -5.55
N ALA A 200 -10.67 -2.34 -4.84
CA ALA A 200 -11.65 -3.25 -4.25
C ALA A 200 -12.18 -2.76 -2.89
N GLU A 201 -11.62 -1.70 -2.32
CA GLU A 201 -11.90 -1.22 -0.95
C GLU A 201 -11.67 -2.32 0.10
N GLU A 202 -10.63 -3.12 -0.11
CA GLU A 202 -10.26 -4.14 0.86
C GLU A 202 -9.76 -3.49 2.15
N SER A 203 -10.24 -4.00 3.29
CA SER A 203 -9.90 -3.50 4.61
C SER A 203 -9.14 -4.53 5.45
N VAL A 204 -8.56 -4.09 6.56
CA VAL A 204 -8.02 -5.01 7.56
C VAL A 204 -9.13 -5.90 8.13
N PRO A 205 -8.79 -7.08 8.69
CA PRO A 205 -9.80 -7.99 9.23
C PRO A 205 -10.74 -7.32 10.25
N PRO A 206 -12.01 -7.73 10.31
CA PRO A 206 -12.98 -7.18 11.26
C PRO A 206 -12.43 -7.16 12.70
N GLY A 207 -12.66 -6.06 13.42
CA GLY A 207 -12.19 -5.86 14.79
C GLY A 207 -10.69 -5.51 14.93
N LYS A 208 -9.99 -5.29 13.82
CA LYS A 208 -8.61 -4.78 13.83
C LYS A 208 -8.60 -3.29 13.48
N GLU A 209 -7.72 -2.54 14.15
CA GLU A 209 -7.52 -1.12 13.84
C GLU A 209 -6.70 -0.96 12.57
N PRO A 210 -7.09 -0.05 11.66
CA PRO A 210 -6.29 0.31 10.50
C PRO A 210 -4.94 0.90 10.93
N PRO A 211 -3.82 0.50 10.30
CA PRO A 211 -2.50 1.02 10.63
C PRO A 211 -2.34 2.53 10.46
N PHE A 212 -2.98 3.12 9.45
CA PHE A 212 -2.92 4.55 9.17
C PHE A 212 -4.24 5.23 9.53
N LYS A 213 -4.18 6.32 10.30
CA LYS A 213 -5.36 7.11 10.69
C LYS A 213 -5.75 8.10 9.59
N ALA A 214 -7.01 8.55 9.63
CA ALA A 214 -7.47 9.64 8.79
C ALA A 214 -6.62 10.89 9.03
N GLY A 215 -6.14 11.54 7.95
CA GLY A 215 -5.32 12.75 8.04
C GLY A 215 -3.83 12.55 8.36
N GLU A 216 -3.35 11.33 8.60
CA GLU A 216 -1.91 11.05 8.67
C GLU A 216 -1.33 11.07 7.24
N GLN A 217 -0.48 12.05 6.91
CA GLN A 217 0.23 12.17 5.62
C GLN A 217 1.60 11.51 5.68
#